data_2314333f06b683a7b596cb71593c2030
#
_entry.id   2314333f06b683a7b596cb71593c2030
#
_cell.length_a   1.000
_cell.length_b   1.000
_cell.length_c   1.000
_cell.angle_alpha   90.00
_cell.angle_beta   90.00
_cell.angle_gamma   90.00
#
_symmetry.space_group_name_H-M   'P 1'
#
loop_
_entity.id
_entity.type
_entity.pdbx_description
1 polymer ?
#
loop_
_entity_poly.entity_id
_entity_poly.type
_entity_poly.pdbx_seq_one_letter_code
_entity_poly.pdbx_strand_id
1 'polypeptide(L)'
;VDPVESDARLAATGPYGVNSHDDDLAPFEMSDADREATLVRFKKALDEHNMAVPMVTTNLFTHPVFKDGAFTSNDRDVRRFAIAKTIRNIDLAADLGAQIYVCWGGREGAEIDAAKDIRVALDRYKEAFDVLGQYVVDQGYDIRFAIEPKPNEPRGDILLPTVGSALAFIQNLERPELVGVNPETGHEQMANLNFVASIAQALWHDKLFHIDLNGQHGPKFDQDLMFGHGDLINAFFLVDLLENAGYDGPRHFDYKPMRTEDMAGVWESAAANMRTYLILKERAAAFRADPEVQAAMQASGWGELAEPTIGADETYRDLPAVGEVDADKLAERGYGYVRLDQLAVEHILGAR
;
A
#
# COMPACT_ATOMS: atom_id res chain seq x y z
N VAL A 1 25.29 15.45 -11.83
CA VAL A 1 25.35 15.05 -10.41
C VAL A 1 24.08 14.28 -10.14
N ASP A 2 24.21 13.07 -9.62
CA ASP A 2 23.07 12.26 -9.24
C ASP A 2 22.28 12.99 -8.12
N PRO A 3 20.96 13.24 -8.28
CA PRO A 3 20.16 13.93 -7.28
C PRO A 3 20.17 13.21 -5.92
N VAL A 4 20.31 11.90 -5.91
CA VAL A 4 20.38 11.09 -4.68
C VAL A 4 21.71 11.30 -3.97
N GLU A 5 22.84 11.29 -4.68
CA GLU A 5 24.15 11.51 -4.09
C GLU A 5 24.35 12.93 -3.56
N SER A 6 23.65 13.92 -4.13
CA SER A 6 23.74 15.32 -3.73
C SER A 6 22.93 15.68 -2.49
N ASP A 7 21.99 14.82 -2.07
CA ASP A 7 21.15 15.03 -0.89
C ASP A 7 21.63 14.18 0.28
N ALA A 8 22.08 14.82 1.36
CA ALA A 8 22.63 14.14 2.53
C ALA A 8 21.59 13.22 3.24
N ARG A 9 20.28 13.51 3.13
CA ARG A 9 19.23 12.64 3.67
C ARG A 9 19.12 11.37 2.86
N LEU A 10 19.10 11.49 1.53
CA LEU A 10 19.00 10.34 0.62
C LEU A 10 20.28 9.49 0.70
N ALA A 11 21.45 10.10 0.73
CA ALA A 11 22.73 9.38 0.85
C ALA A 11 22.88 8.59 2.17
N ALA A 12 22.14 8.96 3.21
CA ALA A 12 22.16 8.26 4.51
C ALA A 12 21.19 7.06 4.56
N THR A 13 20.32 6.91 3.57
CA THR A 13 19.39 5.79 3.44
C THR A 13 19.81 4.85 2.32
N GLY A 14 19.68 3.57 2.52
CA GLY A 14 19.97 2.58 1.48
C GLY A 14 19.96 1.16 2.05
N PRO A 15 19.96 0.12 1.23
CA PRO A 15 19.95 0.19 -0.23
C PRO A 15 18.60 0.69 -0.79
N TYR A 16 18.63 1.30 -1.97
CA TYR A 16 17.41 1.66 -2.69
C TYR A 16 16.84 0.45 -3.40
N GLY A 17 15.49 0.43 -3.50
CA GLY A 17 14.78 -0.61 -4.25
C GLY A 17 14.36 -0.12 -5.64
N VAL A 18 14.25 -1.06 -6.55
CA VAL A 18 13.55 -0.92 -7.82
C VAL A 18 12.51 -2.01 -7.93
N ASN A 19 11.25 -1.64 -8.19
CA ASN A 19 10.19 -2.61 -8.43
C ASN A 19 10.27 -3.12 -9.87
N SER A 20 9.88 -4.37 -10.07
CA SER A 20 9.96 -5.00 -11.40
C SER A 20 8.60 -5.46 -11.88
N HIS A 21 8.25 -5.03 -13.09
CA HIS A 21 7.16 -5.58 -13.87
C HIS A 21 7.68 -6.67 -14.81
N ASP A 22 6.92 -7.75 -15.00
CA ASP A 22 7.31 -8.83 -15.89
C ASP A 22 7.47 -8.39 -17.35
N ASP A 23 6.60 -7.51 -17.84
CA ASP A 23 6.64 -7.03 -19.23
C ASP A 23 7.89 -6.17 -19.50
N ASP A 24 8.52 -5.58 -18.50
CA ASP A 24 9.74 -4.79 -18.65
C ASP A 24 10.98 -5.66 -18.78
N LEU A 25 11.03 -6.76 -18.05
CA LEU A 25 12.20 -7.65 -18.01
C LEU A 25 12.02 -8.93 -18.81
N ALA A 26 10.83 -9.49 -18.85
CA ALA A 26 10.56 -10.82 -19.36
C ALA A 26 9.14 -10.96 -19.89
N PRO A 27 8.70 -10.14 -20.86
CA PRO A 27 7.39 -10.27 -21.48
C PRO A 27 7.14 -11.72 -21.92
N PHE A 28 5.90 -12.17 -21.91
CA PHE A 28 5.59 -13.58 -22.13
C PHE A 28 5.92 -14.07 -23.55
N GLU A 29 6.04 -13.16 -24.51
CA GLU A 29 6.46 -13.43 -25.89
C GLU A 29 7.98 -13.57 -26.04
N MET A 30 8.76 -13.14 -25.04
CA MET A 30 10.22 -13.19 -25.09
C MET A 30 10.71 -14.65 -25.04
N SER A 31 11.71 -14.97 -25.83
CA SER A 31 12.35 -16.29 -25.78
C SER A 31 13.09 -16.50 -24.46
N ASP A 32 13.22 -17.74 -24.00
CA ASP A 32 13.93 -18.06 -22.76
C ASP A 32 15.39 -17.59 -22.78
N ALA A 33 16.06 -17.68 -23.94
CA ALA A 33 17.43 -17.20 -24.09
C ALA A 33 17.56 -15.68 -23.95
N ASP A 34 16.63 -14.93 -24.54
CA ASP A 34 16.61 -13.45 -24.42
C ASP A 34 16.25 -13.02 -22.99
N ARG A 35 15.32 -13.73 -22.35
CA ARG A 35 14.96 -13.53 -20.95
C ARG A 35 16.17 -13.71 -20.05
N GLU A 36 16.88 -14.82 -20.17
CA GLU A 36 18.09 -15.08 -19.38
C GLU A 36 19.16 -14.00 -19.58
N ALA A 37 19.42 -13.61 -20.84
CA ALA A 37 20.37 -12.55 -21.14
C ALA A 37 19.95 -11.19 -20.54
N THR A 38 18.66 -10.89 -20.52
CA THR A 38 18.14 -9.65 -19.90
C THR A 38 18.30 -9.68 -18.40
N LEU A 39 17.98 -10.80 -17.75
CA LEU A 39 18.12 -10.96 -16.30
C LEU A 39 19.57 -10.85 -15.82
N VAL A 40 20.51 -11.45 -16.57
CA VAL A 40 21.93 -11.33 -16.25
C VAL A 40 22.38 -9.87 -16.28
N ARG A 41 21.95 -9.10 -17.30
CA ARG A 41 22.28 -7.66 -17.39
C ARG A 41 21.63 -6.86 -16.26
N PHE A 42 20.37 -7.16 -15.92
CA PHE A 42 19.64 -6.46 -14.87
C PHE A 42 20.26 -6.73 -13.48
N LYS A 43 20.53 -7.99 -13.14
CA LYS A 43 21.21 -8.37 -11.89
C LYS A 43 22.56 -7.67 -11.75
N LYS A 44 23.34 -7.64 -12.84
CA LYS A 44 24.62 -6.93 -12.86
C LYS A 44 24.47 -5.43 -12.57
N ALA A 45 23.46 -4.77 -13.15
CA ALA A 45 23.18 -3.37 -12.89
C ALA A 45 22.75 -3.12 -11.43
N LEU A 46 21.94 -4.00 -10.84
CA LEU A 46 21.57 -3.93 -9.43
C LEU A 46 22.80 -4.00 -8.53
N ASP A 47 23.71 -4.95 -8.79
CA ASP A 47 24.95 -5.10 -8.03
C ASP A 47 25.86 -3.87 -8.17
N GLU A 48 26.03 -3.35 -9.39
CA GLU A 48 26.88 -2.17 -9.67
C GLU A 48 26.37 -0.90 -8.97
N HIS A 49 25.06 -0.79 -8.75
CA HIS A 49 24.41 0.37 -8.11
C HIS A 49 23.97 0.11 -6.67
N ASN A 50 24.28 -1.04 -6.09
CA ASN A 50 23.87 -1.43 -4.74
C ASN A 50 22.33 -1.29 -4.54
N MET A 51 21.57 -1.80 -5.50
CA MET A 51 20.10 -1.79 -5.50
C MET A 51 19.53 -3.18 -5.25
N ALA A 52 18.34 -3.25 -4.69
CA ALA A 52 17.58 -4.47 -4.46
C ALA A 52 16.24 -4.44 -5.22
N VAL A 53 15.62 -5.61 -5.39
CA VAL A 53 14.25 -5.73 -5.91
C VAL A 53 13.34 -6.16 -4.74
N PRO A 54 12.71 -5.24 -4.03
CA PRO A 54 11.85 -5.59 -2.89
C PRO A 54 10.51 -6.19 -3.34
N MET A 55 10.03 -5.82 -4.52
CA MET A 55 8.70 -6.17 -5.02
C MET A 55 8.73 -6.47 -6.53
N VAL A 56 7.95 -7.47 -6.91
CA VAL A 56 7.67 -7.83 -8.31
C VAL A 56 6.16 -7.87 -8.52
N THR A 57 5.70 -7.53 -9.71
CA THR A 57 4.29 -7.61 -10.11
C THR A 57 4.14 -8.15 -11.54
N THR A 58 2.96 -8.65 -11.89
CA THR A 58 2.63 -9.16 -13.22
C THR A 58 1.58 -8.29 -13.88
N ASN A 59 1.85 -7.87 -15.11
CA ASN A 59 0.86 -7.18 -15.93
C ASN A 59 -0.22 -8.16 -16.42
N LEU A 60 -1.40 -8.06 -15.83
CA LEU A 60 -2.60 -8.82 -16.18
C LEU A 60 -3.72 -7.89 -16.69
N PHE A 61 -3.39 -6.73 -17.26
CA PHE A 61 -4.38 -5.73 -17.62
C PHE A 61 -4.15 -5.04 -18.99
N THR A 62 -2.91 -4.91 -19.46
CA THR A 62 -2.61 -4.19 -20.71
C THR A 62 -2.97 -5.00 -21.93
N HIS A 63 -2.61 -6.29 -21.99
CA HIS A 63 -2.86 -7.12 -23.15
C HIS A 63 -4.36 -7.37 -23.33
N PRO A 64 -4.91 -7.28 -24.57
CA PRO A 64 -6.35 -7.46 -24.85
C PRO A 64 -6.94 -8.79 -24.42
N VAL A 65 -6.12 -9.83 -24.19
CA VAL A 65 -6.59 -11.11 -23.65
C VAL A 65 -7.27 -10.94 -22.28
N PHE A 66 -6.85 -9.95 -21.51
CA PHE A 66 -7.37 -9.66 -20.16
C PHE A 66 -8.52 -8.64 -20.14
N LYS A 67 -9.09 -8.30 -21.29
CA LYS A 67 -10.16 -7.29 -21.37
C LYS A 67 -11.40 -7.59 -20.51
N ASP A 68 -11.66 -8.86 -20.18
CA ASP A 68 -12.75 -9.26 -19.27
C ASP A 68 -12.29 -9.68 -17.88
N GLY A 69 -11.08 -9.32 -17.51
CA GLY A 69 -10.42 -9.79 -16.31
C GLY A 69 -9.37 -10.85 -16.62
N ALA A 70 -8.51 -11.12 -15.65
CA ALA A 70 -7.50 -12.17 -15.72
C ALA A 70 -7.93 -13.38 -14.89
N PHE A 71 -7.78 -13.32 -13.58
CA PHE A 71 -8.21 -14.38 -12.66
C PHE A 71 -9.72 -14.52 -12.56
N THR A 72 -10.48 -13.47 -12.86
CA THR A 72 -11.94 -13.45 -12.79
C THR A 72 -12.63 -13.39 -14.14
N SER A 73 -11.89 -13.60 -15.23
CA SER A 73 -12.48 -13.68 -16.59
C SER A 73 -13.58 -14.75 -16.67
N ASN A 74 -14.63 -14.48 -17.41
CA ASN A 74 -15.64 -15.48 -17.73
C ASN A 74 -15.06 -16.66 -18.52
N ASP A 75 -13.97 -16.42 -19.28
CA ASP A 75 -13.28 -17.44 -20.04
C ASP A 75 -12.27 -18.22 -19.15
N ARG A 76 -12.47 -19.54 -19.04
CA ARG A 76 -11.62 -20.43 -18.26
C ARG A 76 -10.18 -20.47 -18.74
N ASP A 77 -9.95 -20.42 -20.06
CA ASP A 77 -8.61 -20.50 -20.62
C ASP A 77 -7.82 -19.22 -20.37
N VAL A 78 -8.49 -18.07 -20.35
CA VAL A 78 -7.88 -16.80 -19.91
C VAL A 78 -7.45 -16.87 -18.44
N ARG A 79 -8.30 -17.42 -17.55
CA ARG A 79 -7.92 -17.60 -16.13
C ARG A 79 -6.71 -18.50 -15.96
N ARG A 80 -6.66 -19.61 -16.69
CA ARG A 80 -5.52 -20.54 -16.67
C ARG A 80 -4.25 -19.89 -17.18
N PHE A 81 -4.35 -19.12 -18.26
CA PHE A 81 -3.23 -18.36 -18.81
C PHE A 81 -2.72 -17.31 -17.82
N ALA A 82 -3.61 -16.58 -17.16
CA ALA A 82 -3.24 -15.61 -16.14
C ALA A 82 -2.46 -16.24 -14.98
N ILE A 83 -2.93 -17.38 -14.45
CA ILE A 83 -2.22 -18.14 -13.40
C ILE A 83 -0.84 -18.62 -13.90
N ALA A 84 -0.76 -19.17 -15.10
CA ALA A 84 0.51 -19.64 -15.66
C ALA A 84 1.51 -18.50 -15.89
N LYS A 85 1.05 -17.34 -16.39
CA LYS A 85 1.87 -16.13 -16.55
C LYS A 85 2.40 -15.66 -15.19
N THR A 86 1.54 -15.64 -14.16
CA THR A 86 1.91 -15.25 -12.80
C THR A 86 2.93 -16.21 -12.19
N ILE A 87 2.75 -17.52 -12.32
CA ILE A 87 3.71 -18.52 -11.86
C ILE A 87 5.09 -18.29 -12.49
N ARG A 88 5.16 -18.09 -13.80
CA ARG A 88 6.44 -17.79 -14.49
C ARG A 88 7.13 -16.55 -13.91
N ASN A 89 6.34 -15.56 -13.50
CA ASN A 89 6.89 -14.33 -12.92
C ASN A 89 7.22 -14.46 -11.43
N ILE A 90 6.55 -15.36 -10.69
CA ILE A 90 6.95 -15.73 -9.33
C ILE A 90 8.35 -16.35 -9.32
N ASP A 91 8.67 -17.21 -10.30
CA ASP A 91 10.03 -17.75 -10.47
C ASP A 91 11.05 -16.64 -10.70
N LEU A 92 10.68 -15.64 -11.52
CA LEU A 92 11.52 -14.44 -11.72
C LEU A 92 11.69 -13.66 -10.42
N ALA A 93 10.63 -13.47 -9.65
CA ALA A 93 10.69 -12.78 -8.37
C ALA A 93 11.63 -13.47 -7.37
N ALA A 94 11.55 -14.80 -7.29
CA ALA A 94 12.48 -15.60 -6.48
C ALA A 94 13.93 -15.45 -6.95
N ASP A 95 14.18 -15.47 -8.26
CA ASP A 95 15.48 -15.26 -8.88
C ASP A 95 16.08 -13.88 -8.58
N LEU A 96 15.23 -12.87 -8.43
CA LEU A 96 15.62 -11.49 -8.11
C LEU A 96 15.75 -11.25 -6.60
N GLY A 97 15.34 -12.20 -5.76
CA GLY A 97 15.35 -12.09 -4.30
C GLY A 97 14.21 -11.23 -3.75
N ALA A 98 13.16 -10.99 -4.54
CA ALA A 98 11.98 -10.26 -4.09
C ALA A 98 11.20 -11.09 -3.06
N GLN A 99 10.74 -10.42 -2.00
CA GLN A 99 9.94 -11.04 -0.93
C GLN A 99 8.45 -10.68 -1.03
N ILE A 100 8.12 -9.65 -1.77
CA ILE A 100 6.73 -9.19 -1.97
C ILE A 100 6.35 -9.34 -3.44
N TYR A 101 5.19 -9.94 -3.66
CA TYR A 101 4.57 -10.07 -4.97
C TYR A 101 3.25 -9.31 -4.99
N VAL A 102 3.23 -8.15 -5.64
CA VAL A 102 2.02 -7.31 -5.71
C VAL A 102 1.07 -7.85 -6.77
N CYS A 103 -0.19 -7.89 -6.42
CA CYS A 103 -1.31 -8.28 -7.27
C CYS A 103 -2.27 -7.10 -7.43
N TRP A 104 -2.12 -6.36 -8.54
CA TRP A 104 -3.05 -5.32 -8.93
C TRP A 104 -4.12 -5.87 -9.87
N GLY A 105 -5.38 -5.73 -9.45
CA GLY A 105 -6.53 -6.29 -10.16
C GLY A 105 -7.21 -5.33 -11.13
N GLY A 106 -6.45 -4.54 -11.90
CA GLY A 106 -7.00 -3.44 -12.73
C GLY A 106 -8.09 -3.84 -13.75
N ARG A 107 -8.18 -5.12 -14.13
CA ARG A 107 -9.26 -5.63 -14.99
C ARG A 107 -10.21 -6.59 -14.27
N GLU A 108 -9.97 -6.88 -13.00
CA GLU A 108 -10.85 -7.75 -12.21
C GLU A 108 -12.13 -6.99 -11.82
N GLY A 109 -13.26 -7.42 -12.32
CA GLY A 109 -14.54 -6.74 -12.13
C GLY A 109 -15.50 -6.97 -13.29
N ALA A 110 -16.51 -6.12 -13.44
CA ALA A 110 -17.48 -6.18 -14.53
C ALA A 110 -17.71 -4.79 -15.15
N GLU A 111 -17.89 -4.72 -16.45
CA GLU A 111 -18.28 -3.50 -17.15
C GLU A 111 -19.79 -3.17 -16.95
N ILE A 112 -20.59 -4.21 -16.77
CA ILE A 112 -22.01 -4.13 -16.46
C ILE A 112 -22.39 -5.28 -15.53
N ASP A 113 -23.30 -5.07 -14.60
CA ASP A 113 -23.70 -6.05 -13.58
C ASP A 113 -24.25 -7.36 -14.17
N ALA A 114 -24.91 -7.30 -15.32
CA ALA A 114 -25.45 -8.47 -15.99
C ALA A 114 -24.39 -9.37 -16.64
N ALA A 115 -23.14 -8.89 -16.80
CA ALA A 115 -22.10 -9.62 -17.53
C ALA A 115 -21.41 -10.70 -16.70
N LYS A 116 -21.48 -10.63 -15.37
CA LYS A 116 -20.68 -11.48 -14.48
C LYS A 116 -21.38 -11.69 -13.13
N ASP A 117 -21.47 -12.94 -12.66
CA ASP A 117 -21.82 -13.20 -11.26
C ASP A 117 -20.60 -12.88 -10.39
N ILE A 118 -20.65 -11.77 -9.67
CA ILE A 118 -19.54 -11.28 -8.83
C ILE A 118 -19.18 -12.27 -7.72
N ARG A 119 -20.13 -13.03 -7.19
CA ARG A 119 -19.84 -14.04 -6.16
C ARG A 119 -18.98 -15.16 -6.73
N VAL A 120 -19.33 -15.64 -7.93
CA VAL A 120 -18.53 -16.65 -8.64
C VAL A 120 -17.18 -16.08 -9.09
N ALA A 121 -17.13 -14.79 -9.47
CA ALA A 121 -15.86 -14.12 -9.79
C ALA A 121 -14.92 -14.08 -8.57
N LEU A 122 -15.45 -13.78 -7.38
CA LEU A 122 -14.69 -13.82 -6.12
C LEU A 122 -14.21 -15.24 -5.80
N ASP A 123 -15.03 -16.28 -6.05
CA ASP A 123 -14.58 -17.69 -5.92
C ASP A 123 -13.41 -18.01 -6.87
N ARG A 124 -13.45 -17.51 -8.11
CA ARG A 124 -12.34 -17.68 -9.07
C ARG A 124 -11.10 -16.89 -8.66
N TYR A 125 -11.29 -15.71 -8.09
CA TYR A 125 -10.18 -14.91 -7.56
C TYR A 125 -9.49 -15.62 -6.38
N LYS A 126 -10.31 -16.14 -5.43
CA LYS A 126 -9.83 -16.99 -4.34
C LYS A 126 -9.06 -18.20 -4.86
N GLU A 127 -9.63 -18.95 -5.82
CA GLU A 127 -8.98 -20.11 -6.43
C GLU A 127 -7.58 -19.76 -6.99
N ALA A 128 -7.44 -18.61 -7.64
CA ALA A 128 -6.17 -18.17 -8.15
C ALA A 128 -5.14 -17.94 -7.03
N PHE A 129 -5.51 -17.21 -5.98
CA PHE A 129 -4.61 -16.98 -4.84
C PHE A 129 -4.25 -18.27 -4.10
N ASP A 130 -5.18 -19.20 -3.94
CA ASP A 130 -4.92 -20.49 -3.29
C ASP A 130 -3.93 -21.33 -4.11
N VAL A 131 -4.07 -21.35 -5.45
CA VAL A 131 -3.13 -22.04 -6.35
C VAL A 131 -1.75 -21.40 -6.30
N LEU A 132 -1.66 -20.06 -6.36
CA LEU A 132 -0.39 -19.34 -6.31
C LEU A 132 0.28 -19.47 -4.93
N GLY A 133 -0.48 -19.41 -3.86
CA GLY A 133 0.02 -19.63 -2.50
C GLY A 133 0.56 -21.06 -2.31
N GLN A 134 -0.15 -22.05 -2.84
CA GLN A 134 0.34 -23.44 -2.80
C GLN A 134 1.62 -23.59 -3.63
N TYR A 135 1.70 -22.95 -4.81
CA TYR A 135 2.90 -22.98 -5.64
C TYR A 135 4.13 -22.43 -4.90
N VAL A 136 4.00 -21.26 -4.27
CA VAL A 136 5.10 -20.64 -3.49
C VAL A 136 5.60 -21.57 -2.38
N VAL A 137 4.68 -22.23 -1.68
CA VAL A 137 5.02 -23.21 -0.62
C VAL A 137 5.72 -24.44 -1.20
N ASP A 138 5.21 -25.01 -2.30
CA ASP A 138 5.78 -26.20 -2.92
C ASP A 138 7.20 -25.94 -3.48
N GLN A 139 7.48 -24.72 -3.93
CA GLN A 139 8.82 -24.29 -4.37
C GLN A 139 9.75 -23.91 -3.20
N GLY A 140 9.21 -23.70 -2.00
CA GLY A 140 9.98 -23.20 -0.86
C GLY A 140 10.44 -21.75 -0.99
N TYR A 141 9.71 -20.92 -1.73
CA TYR A 141 10.01 -19.50 -1.91
C TYR A 141 9.59 -18.67 -0.70
N ASP A 142 10.43 -17.72 -0.30
CA ASP A 142 10.09 -16.72 0.73
C ASP A 142 9.41 -15.51 0.09
N ILE A 143 8.24 -15.74 -0.49
CA ILE A 143 7.44 -14.73 -1.18
C ILE A 143 6.06 -14.66 -0.55
N ARG A 144 5.59 -13.44 -0.28
CA ARG A 144 4.23 -13.13 0.16
C ARG A 144 3.53 -12.27 -0.87
N PHE A 145 2.23 -12.46 -1.00
CA PHE A 145 1.39 -11.69 -1.92
C PHE A 145 0.85 -10.44 -1.23
N ALA A 146 0.78 -9.34 -1.97
CA ALA A 146 0.15 -8.11 -1.50
C ALA A 146 -0.90 -7.66 -2.52
N ILE A 147 -2.18 -7.68 -2.13
CA ILE A 147 -3.27 -7.18 -2.96
C ILE A 147 -3.23 -5.66 -2.95
N GLU A 148 -3.29 -5.07 -4.13
CA GLU A 148 -3.38 -3.63 -4.31
C GLU A 148 -4.83 -3.24 -4.63
N PRO A 149 -5.56 -2.69 -3.65
CA PRO A 149 -6.94 -2.27 -3.84
C PRO A 149 -7.02 -1.02 -4.71
N LYS A 150 -8.00 -0.99 -5.63
CA LYS A 150 -8.35 0.18 -6.42
C LYS A 150 -9.85 0.20 -6.70
N PRO A 151 -10.55 1.33 -6.53
CA PRO A 151 -12.00 1.36 -6.67
C PRO A 151 -12.48 1.25 -8.12
N ASN A 152 -11.76 1.86 -9.03
CA ASN A 152 -12.09 1.93 -10.46
C ASN A 152 -10.84 2.28 -11.28
N GLU A 153 -10.97 2.30 -12.62
CA GLU A 153 -9.94 2.65 -13.59
C GLU A 153 -8.79 1.61 -13.66
N PRO A 154 -8.61 0.98 -14.83
CA PRO A 154 -9.28 1.27 -16.11
C PRO A 154 -10.68 0.68 -16.24
N ARG A 155 -11.16 -0.12 -15.30
CA ARG A 155 -12.53 -0.62 -15.27
C ARG A 155 -13.43 0.31 -14.43
N GLY A 156 -14.73 0.36 -14.74
CA GLY A 156 -15.68 1.20 -13.99
C GLY A 156 -15.80 0.81 -12.52
N ASP A 157 -15.83 -0.51 -12.25
CA ASP A 157 -15.84 -1.07 -10.92
C ASP A 157 -14.81 -2.22 -10.85
N ILE A 158 -13.83 -2.11 -9.97
CA ILE A 158 -12.81 -3.13 -9.74
C ILE A 158 -13.17 -3.92 -8.48
N LEU A 159 -12.95 -5.23 -8.49
CA LEU A 159 -13.11 -6.08 -7.31
C LEU A 159 -12.04 -5.73 -6.26
N LEU A 160 -12.44 -5.82 -4.99
CA LEU A 160 -11.60 -5.45 -3.84
C LEU A 160 -11.19 -3.96 -3.89
N PRO A 161 -12.18 -3.04 -3.93
CA PRO A 161 -11.94 -1.63 -4.23
C PRO A 161 -11.23 -0.85 -3.10
N THR A 162 -11.13 -1.40 -1.89
CA THR A 162 -10.55 -0.74 -0.70
C THR A 162 -9.75 -1.72 0.15
N VAL A 163 -8.91 -1.20 1.03
CA VAL A 163 -8.18 -2.01 2.03
C VAL A 163 -9.13 -2.93 2.81
N GLY A 164 -10.25 -2.41 3.30
CA GLY A 164 -11.22 -3.20 4.06
C GLY A 164 -11.80 -4.36 3.26
N SER A 165 -12.11 -4.17 1.97
CA SER A 165 -12.62 -5.23 1.10
C SER A 165 -11.55 -6.30 0.83
N ALA A 166 -10.30 -5.89 0.62
CA ALA A 166 -9.18 -6.82 0.44
C ALA A 166 -8.93 -7.64 1.72
N LEU A 167 -8.94 -7.01 2.89
CA LEU A 167 -8.80 -7.70 4.18
C LEU A 167 -9.92 -8.74 4.40
N ALA A 168 -11.17 -8.40 4.08
CA ALA A 168 -12.29 -9.33 4.16
C ALA A 168 -12.14 -10.51 3.19
N PHE A 169 -11.61 -10.27 1.99
CA PHE A 169 -11.33 -11.33 1.01
C PHE A 169 -10.21 -12.26 1.50
N ILE A 170 -9.11 -11.71 2.01
CA ILE A 170 -7.94 -12.45 2.50
C ILE A 170 -8.35 -13.49 3.55
N GLN A 171 -9.29 -13.16 4.44
CA GLN A 171 -9.77 -14.07 5.48
C GLN A 171 -10.44 -15.36 4.94
N ASN A 172 -10.83 -15.36 3.67
CA ASN A 172 -11.46 -16.53 3.03
C ASN A 172 -10.47 -17.42 2.27
N LEU A 173 -9.19 -17.04 2.19
CA LEU A 173 -8.15 -17.82 1.51
C LEU A 173 -7.75 -19.04 2.34
N GLU A 174 -7.20 -20.06 1.68
CA GLU A 174 -6.67 -21.25 2.36
C GLU A 174 -5.38 -20.96 3.13
N ARG A 175 -4.62 -19.96 2.66
CA ARG A 175 -3.36 -19.50 3.27
C ARG A 175 -3.36 -17.99 3.48
N PRO A 176 -4.23 -17.49 4.38
CA PRO A 176 -4.35 -16.05 4.60
C PRO A 176 -3.06 -15.42 5.14
N GLU A 177 -2.17 -16.21 5.76
CA GLU A 177 -0.88 -15.73 6.27
C GLU A 177 0.08 -15.30 5.16
N LEU A 178 -0.05 -15.85 3.95
CA LEU A 178 0.77 -15.50 2.80
C LEU A 178 0.28 -14.27 2.05
N VAL A 179 -0.90 -13.75 2.37
CA VAL A 179 -1.52 -12.65 1.63
C VAL A 179 -1.81 -11.47 2.56
N GLY A 180 -1.35 -10.31 2.16
CA GLY A 180 -1.61 -9.02 2.78
C GLY A 180 -2.05 -7.99 1.75
N VAL A 181 -1.86 -6.73 2.05
CA VAL A 181 -2.25 -5.61 1.19
C VAL A 181 -1.04 -4.74 0.84
N ASN A 182 -1.14 -4.13 -0.33
CA ASN A 182 -0.32 -3.05 -0.84
C ASN A 182 -1.22 -1.82 -1.10
N PRO A 183 -1.64 -1.07 -0.08
CA PRO A 183 -2.46 0.10 -0.30
C PRO A 183 -1.70 1.19 -1.02
N GLU A 184 -2.37 1.87 -1.94
CA GLU A 184 -1.88 3.10 -2.56
C GLU A 184 -2.67 4.31 -2.06
N THR A 185 -1.95 5.41 -1.80
CA THR A 185 -2.54 6.66 -1.27
C THR A 185 -3.66 7.17 -2.19
N GLY A 186 -3.39 7.24 -3.49
CA GLY A 186 -4.35 7.72 -4.48
C GLY A 186 -5.60 6.88 -4.54
N HIS A 187 -5.47 5.56 -4.51
CA HIS A 187 -6.59 4.64 -4.67
C HIS A 187 -7.64 4.76 -3.55
N GLU A 188 -7.22 4.84 -2.29
CA GLU A 188 -8.16 5.04 -1.18
C GLU A 188 -8.81 6.44 -1.23
N GLN A 189 -8.04 7.48 -1.65
CA GLN A 189 -8.58 8.83 -1.82
C GLN A 189 -9.53 8.95 -3.02
N MET A 190 -9.35 8.16 -4.09
CA MET A 190 -10.32 8.04 -5.18
C MET A 190 -11.69 7.57 -4.66
N ALA A 191 -11.70 6.68 -3.66
CA ALA A 191 -12.91 6.22 -2.97
C ALA A 191 -13.40 7.20 -1.88
N ASN A 192 -12.79 8.38 -1.76
CA ASN A 192 -13.08 9.39 -0.74
C ASN A 192 -12.89 8.89 0.70
N LEU A 193 -11.89 8.02 0.91
CA LEU A 193 -11.55 7.48 2.22
C LEU A 193 -10.33 8.20 2.82
N ASN A 194 -10.23 8.13 4.15
CA ASN A 194 -9.04 8.58 4.85
C ASN A 194 -7.95 7.50 4.78
N PHE A 195 -6.89 7.76 4.03
CA PHE A 195 -5.80 6.81 3.81
C PHE A 195 -5.11 6.38 5.11
N VAL A 196 -4.92 7.31 6.06
CA VAL A 196 -4.29 6.99 7.35
C VAL A 196 -5.11 5.94 8.11
N ALA A 197 -6.44 6.06 8.11
CA ALA A 197 -7.32 5.08 8.74
C ALA A 197 -7.28 3.71 8.04
N SER A 198 -7.19 3.70 6.71
CA SER A 198 -7.05 2.45 5.93
C SER A 198 -5.74 1.73 6.26
N ILE A 199 -4.62 2.46 6.36
CA ILE A 199 -3.32 1.89 6.74
C ILE A 199 -3.33 1.41 8.20
N ALA A 200 -3.94 2.18 9.12
CA ALA A 200 -4.08 1.75 10.51
C ALA A 200 -4.86 0.41 10.61
N GLN A 201 -5.91 0.23 9.78
CA GLN A 201 -6.64 -1.03 9.70
C GLN A 201 -5.77 -2.17 9.17
N ALA A 202 -4.95 -1.93 8.13
CA ALA A 202 -4.02 -2.95 7.60
C ALA A 202 -2.98 -3.36 8.64
N LEU A 203 -2.42 -2.41 9.39
CA LEU A 203 -1.50 -2.66 10.51
C LEU A 203 -2.17 -3.43 11.64
N TRP A 204 -3.40 -3.10 12.02
CA TRP A 204 -4.17 -3.78 13.05
C TRP A 204 -4.42 -5.27 12.73
N HIS A 205 -4.49 -5.61 11.43
CA HIS A 205 -4.63 -6.98 10.96
C HIS A 205 -3.28 -7.69 10.71
N ASP A 206 -2.14 -7.04 10.95
CA ASP A 206 -0.80 -7.54 10.58
C ASP A 206 -0.69 -7.89 9.08
N LYS A 207 -1.34 -7.07 8.22
CA LYS A 207 -1.49 -7.31 6.78
C LYS A 207 -0.89 -6.22 5.89
N LEU A 208 -0.21 -5.23 6.43
CA LEU A 208 0.51 -4.24 5.63
C LEU A 208 1.85 -4.84 5.17
N PHE A 209 1.88 -5.45 3.98
CA PHE A 209 3.07 -6.11 3.46
C PHE A 209 3.92 -5.20 2.57
N HIS A 210 3.27 -4.25 1.91
CA HIS A 210 3.89 -3.24 1.06
C HIS A 210 3.04 -1.97 1.13
N ILE A 211 3.55 -0.85 0.65
CA ILE A 211 2.78 0.41 0.55
C ILE A 211 3.24 1.22 -0.65
N ASP A 212 2.29 1.71 -1.43
CA ASP A 212 2.52 2.64 -2.53
C ASP A 212 2.13 4.06 -2.13
N LEU A 213 3.12 4.95 -2.21
CA LEU A 213 3.04 6.33 -1.77
C LEU A 213 2.99 7.24 -2.99
N ASN A 214 1.97 8.07 -3.05
CA ASN A 214 1.83 9.13 -4.04
C ASN A 214 0.95 10.25 -3.49
N GLY A 215 0.45 11.14 -4.35
CA GLY A 215 -0.45 12.21 -4.00
C GLY A 215 -1.71 12.21 -4.88
N GLN A 216 -2.80 12.72 -4.33
CA GLN A 216 -4.11 12.75 -4.95
C GLN A 216 -4.90 13.98 -4.50
N HIS A 217 -5.66 14.59 -5.38
CA HIS A 217 -6.56 15.70 -5.06
C HIS A 217 -8.01 15.22 -4.88
N GLY A 218 -8.29 14.43 -3.84
CA GLY A 218 -9.63 13.94 -3.55
C GLY A 218 -10.19 12.97 -4.60
N PRO A 219 -11.51 12.71 -4.61
CA PRO A 219 -12.12 11.70 -5.48
C PRO A 219 -12.13 12.17 -6.95
N LYS A 220 -11.20 11.65 -7.72
CA LYS A 220 -11.04 11.89 -9.16
C LYS A 220 -10.53 10.61 -9.81
N PHE A 221 -10.12 10.71 -11.10
CA PHE A 221 -9.25 9.72 -11.73
C PHE A 221 -7.92 9.65 -10.98
N ASP A 222 -7.22 8.57 -11.14
CA ASP A 222 -5.92 8.35 -10.56
C ASP A 222 -4.89 9.34 -11.09
N GLN A 223 -4.40 10.20 -10.22
CA GLN A 223 -3.51 11.29 -10.63
C GLN A 223 -2.03 10.95 -10.48
N ASP A 224 -1.68 10.03 -9.61
CA ASP A 224 -0.30 9.61 -9.30
C ASP A 224 0.64 10.82 -9.11
N LEU A 225 0.20 11.81 -8.33
CA LEU A 225 1.02 12.97 -8.03
C LEU A 225 2.19 12.57 -7.11
N MET A 226 3.20 13.41 -7.01
CA MET A 226 4.30 13.20 -6.06
C MET A 226 3.76 13.14 -4.63
N PHE A 227 4.39 12.33 -3.79
CA PHE A 227 4.01 12.12 -2.39
C PHE A 227 3.91 13.42 -1.61
N GLY A 228 2.81 13.57 -0.88
CA GLY A 228 2.47 14.78 -0.12
C GLY A 228 1.77 15.88 -0.95
N HIS A 229 1.70 15.74 -2.28
CA HIS A 229 0.95 16.66 -3.13
C HIS A 229 -0.54 16.32 -3.09
N GLY A 230 -1.35 17.33 -2.90
CA GLY A 230 -2.80 17.20 -2.74
C GLY A 230 -3.26 17.17 -1.28
N ASP A 231 -2.52 16.50 -0.39
CA ASP A 231 -2.87 16.42 1.04
C ASP A 231 -1.63 16.20 1.93
N LEU A 232 -0.92 17.29 2.23
CA LEU A 232 0.31 17.23 3.01
C LEU A 232 0.06 16.84 4.49
N ILE A 233 -1.11 17.19 5.04
CA ILE A 233 -1.45 16.88 6.43
C ILE A 233 -1.66 15.37 6.60
N ASN A 234 -2.43 14.75 5.72
CA ASN A 234 -2.60 13.30 5.74
C ASN A 234 -1.29 12.56 5.42
N ALA A 235 -0.45 13.08 4.52
CA ALA A 235 0.87 12.51 4.27
C ALA A 235 1.76 12.56 5.53
N PHE A 236 1.71 13.64 6.31
CA PHE A 236 2.41 13.76 7.58
C PHE A 236 1.92 12.72 8.60
N PHE A 237 0.61 12.61 8.80
CA PHE A 237 0.05 11.63 9.75
C PHE A 237 0.21 10.19 9.29
N LEU A 238 0.29 9.93 7.99
CA LEU A 238 0.66 8.62 7.46
C LEU A 238 2.09 8.25 7.86
N VAL A 239 3.05 9.16 7.64
CA VAL A 239 4.44 8.92 8.04
C VAL A 239 4.55 8.74 9.55
N ASP A 240 3.86 9.58 10.32
CA ASP A 240 3.80 9.45 11.78
C ASP A 240 3.24 8.10 12.22
N LEU A 241 2.18 7.61 11.58
CA LEU A 241 1.60 6.28 11.85
C LEU A 241 2.61 5.17 11.56
N LEU A 242 3.23 5.16 10.37
CA LEU A 242 4.16 4.11 9.95
C LEU A 242 5.37 4.02 10.89
N GLU A 243 5.95 5.17 11.24
CA GLU A 243 7.13 5.23 12.11
C GLU A 243 6.80 4.82 13.55
N ASN A 244 5.64 5.24 14.09
CA ASN A 244 5.20 4.86 15.45
C ASN A 244 4.74 3.40 15.54
N ALA A 245 4.20 2.83 14.48
CA ALA A 245 3.85 1.42 14.41
C ALA A 245 5.07 0.52 14.22
N GLY A 246 6.25 1.09 13.94
CA GLY A 246 7.47 0.33 13.66
C GLY A 246 7.39 -0.45 12.35
N TYR A 247 6.66 0.07 11.35
CA TYR A 247 6.60 -0.57 10.04
C TYR A 247 7.97 -0.57 9.39
N ASP A 248 8.51 -1.75 9.11
CA ASP A 248 9.83 -2.00 8.52
C ASP A 248 9.78 -2.49 7.07
N GLY A 249 8.56 -2.66 6.52
CA GLY A 249 8.37 -3.08 5.13
C GLY A 249 8.79 -2.03 4.11
N PRO A 250 8.86 -2.43 2.82
CA PRO A 250 9.21 -1.53 1.73
C PRO A 250 8.23 -0.35 1.61
N ARG A 251 8.75 0.79 1.16
CA ARG A 251 7.99 1.99 0.83
C ARG A 251 8.29 2.34 -0.62
N HIS A 252 7.33 2.18 -1.46
CA HIS A 252 7.43 2.48 -2.88
C HIS A 252 6.71 3.79 -3.19
N PHE A 253 7.12 4.48 -4.26
CA PHE A 253 6.47 5.69 -4.75
C PHE A 253 5.89 5.40 -6.13
N ASP A 254 4.62 4.98 -6.15
CA ASP A 254 3.88 4.83 -7.40
C ASP A 254 3.33 6.17 -7.85
N TYR A 255 4.13 6.90 -8.59
CA TYR A 255 3.80 8.23 -9.07
C TYR A 255 4.17 8.38 -10.55
N LYS A 256 3.51 9.29 -11.24
CA LYS A 256 3.81 9.62 -12.63
C LYS A 256 4.49 10.98 -12.73
N PRO A 257 5.73 11.05 -13.25
CA PRO A 257 6.35 12.33 -13.60
C PRO A 257 5.45 13.12 -14.56
N MET A 258 5.42 14.43 -14.41
CA MET A 258 4.65 15.30 -15.32
C MET A 258 5.17 15.13 -16.75
N ARG A 259 4.26 15.09 -17.73
CA ARG A 259 4.61 14.91 -19.14
C ARG A 259 5.38 16.10 -19.75
N THR A 260 5.53 17.16 -18.99
CA THR A 260 6.33 18.35 -19.33
C THR A 260 7.80 18.21 -18.97
N GLU A 261 8.16 17.15 -18.20
CA GLU A 261 9.52 16.93 -17.74
C GLU A 261 10.40 16.26 -18.80
N ASP A 262 11.68 16.63 -18.81
CA ASP A 262 12.74 15.88 -19.47
C ASP A 262 13.29 14.77 -18.55
N MET A 263 14.29 14.02 -19.01
CA MET A 263 14.89 12.93 -18.23
C MET A 263 15.51 13.42 -16.90
N ALA A 264 16.03 14.64 -16.83
CA ALA A 264 16.56 15.19 -15.60
C ALA A 264 15.43 15.48 -14.60
N GLY A 265 14.31 16.06 -15.07
CA GLY A 265 13.12 16.30 -14.26
C GLY A 265 12.46 15.01 -13.77
N VAL A 266 12.48 13.93 -14.55
CA VAL A 266 11.99 12.60 -14.10
C VAL A 266 12.79 12.11 -12.89
N TRP A 267 14.11 12.14 -12.94
CA TRP A 267 14.96 11.73 -11.82
C TRP A 267 14.87 12.67 -10.62
N GLU A 268 14.77 13.99 -10.87
CA GLU A 268 14.56 14.97 -9.80
C GLU A 268 13.23 14.69 -9.06
N SER A 269 12.16 14.37 -9.79
CA SER A 269 10.86 14.04 -9.19
C SER A 269 10.91 12.74 -8.37
N ALA A 270 11.66 11.72 -8.81
CA ALA A 270 11.87 10.50 -8.04
C ALA A 270 12.57 10.81 -6.70
N ALA A 271 13.67 11.56 -6.74
CA ALA A 271 14.39 11.99 -5.55
C ALA A 271 13.50 12.87 -4.63
N ALA A 272 12.65 13.72 -5.22
CA ALA A 272 11.73 14.59 -4.47
C ALA A 272 10.69 13.82 -3.66
N ASN A 273 10.13 12.72 -4.19
CA ASN A 273 9.23 11.84 -3.43
C ASN A 273 9.91 11.30 -2.16
N MET A 274 11.08 10.71 -2.32
CA MET A 274 11.87 10.15 -1.19
C MET A 274 12.24 11.25 -0.19
N ARG A 275 12.68 12.40 -0.68
CA ARG A 275 13.05 13.56 0.16
C ARG A 275 11.84 14.06 0.97
N THR A 276 10.66 14.13 0.37
CA THR A 276 9.44 14.53 1.08
C THR A 276 9.12 13.57 2.21
N TYR A 277 9.19 12.26 1.98
CA TYR A 277 9.00 11.26 3.05
C TYR A 277 9.99 11.47 4.20
N LEU A 278 11.28 11.62 3.91
CA LEU A 278 12.31 11.80 4.93
C LEU A 278 12.16 13.11 5.72
N ILE A 279 11.76 14.20 5.06
CA ILE A 279 11.43 15.46 5.76
C ILE A 279 10.26 15.25 6.71
N LEU A 280 9.18 14.60 6.23
CA LEU A 280 8.01 14.35 7.09
C LEU A 280 8.35 13.39 8.24
N LYS A 281 9.22 12.41 8.04
CA LYS A 281 9.74 11.54 9.09
C LYS A 281 10.47 12.33 10.19
N GLU A 282 11.37 13.24 9.81
CA GLU A 282 12.03 14.13 10.77
C GLU A 282 11.02 15.00 11.55
N ARG A 283 10.01 15.54 10.84
CA ARG A 283 8.96 16.35 11.44
C ARG A 283 8.05 15.56 12.38
N ALA A 284 7.69 14.33 12.01
CA ALA A 284 6.91 13.44 12.86
C ALA A 284 7.64 13.08 14.14
N ALA A 285 8.93 12.78 14.05
CA ALA A 285 9.77 12.52 15.22
C ALA A 285 9.83 13.76 16.16
N ALA A 286 10.02 14.96 15.60
CA ALA A 286 10.01 16.20 16.37
C ALA A 286 8.64 16.48 17.01
N PHE A 287 7.54 16.27 16.28
CA PHE A 287 6.18 16.40 16.80
C PHE A 287 5.94 15.47 17.98
N ARG A 288 6.29 14.20 17.89
CA ARG A 288 6.13 13.24 18.99
C ARG A 288 7.01 13.54 20.21
N ALA A 289 8.17 14.17 20.01
CA ALA A 289 9.08 14.56 21.08
C ALA A 289 8.71 15.89 21.76
N ASP A 290 7.82 16.71 21.17
CA ASP A 290 7.45 18.02 21.69
C ASP A 290 6.62 17.88 22.98
N PRO A 291 7.07 18.45 24.13
CA PRO A 291 6.34 18.35 25.39
C PRO A 291 4.93 18.97 25.34
N GLU A 292 4.71 20.00 24.51
CA GLU A 292 3.40 20.61 24.36
C GLU A 292 2.43 19.68 23.60
N VAL A 293 2.93 18.97 22.57
CA VAL A 293 2.18 17.93 21.86
C VAL A 293 1.80 16.81 22.83
N GLN A 294 2.74 16.31 23.61
CA GLN A 294 2.49 15.26 24.59
C GLN A 294 1.47 15.69 25.64
N ALA A 295 1.59 16.91 26.16
CA ALA A 295 0.61 17.45 27.10
C ALA A 295 -0.80 17.59 26.48
N ALA A 296 -0.88 18.04 25.24
CA ALA A 296 -2.15 18.15 24.51
C ALA A 296 -2.75 16.76 24.19
N MET A 297 -1.94 15.78 23.82
CA MET A 297 -2.38 14.39 23.65
C MET A 297 -2.91 13.79 24.96
N GLN A 298 -2.22 14.00 26.06
CA GLN A 298 -2.69 13.55 27.37
C GLN A 298 -4.02 14.21 27.76
N ALA A 299 -4.14 15.53 27.57
CA ALA A 299 -5.37 16.27 27.84
C ALA A 299 -6.55 15.83 26.96
N SER A 300 -6.29 15.34 25.74
CA SER A 300 -7.31 14.80 24.84
C SER A 300 -7.83 13.41 25.24
N GLY A 301 -7.18 12.74 26.20
CA GLY A 301 -7.52 11.37 26.60
C GLY A 301 -6.86 10.29 25.70
N TRP A 302 -5.83 10.64 24.94
CA TRP A 302 -5.13 9.66 24.07
C TRP A 302 -4.71 8.40 24.81
N GLY A 303 -4.16 8.53 26.04
CA GLY A 303 -3.76 7.39 26.86
C GLY A 303 -4.94 6.55 27.36
N GLU A 304 -6.08 7.18 27.60
CA GLU A 304 -7.29 6.50 28.07
C GLU A 304 -7.85 5.52 27.03
N LEU A 305 -7.64 5.80 25.72
CA LEU A 305 -8.07 4.90 24.63
C LEU A 305 -7.34 3.55 24.67
N ALA A 306 -6.14 3.48 25.22
CA ALA A 306 -5.38 2.24 25.36
C ALA A 306 -5.90 1.35 26.49
N GLU A 307 -6.67 1.91 27.43
CA GLU A 307 -7.27 1.15 28.52
C GLU A 307 -8.46 0.33 27.99
N PRO A 308 -8.56 -0.95 28.38
CA PRO A 308 -9.74 -1.75 28.05
C PRO A 308 -11.01 -1.13 28.63
N THR A 309 -12.07 -1.05 27.83
CA THR A 309 -13.39 -0.55 28.30
C THR A 309 -14.00 -1.46 29.36
N ILE A 310 -13.73 -2.77 29.26
CA ILE A 310 -14.14 -3.78 30.25
C ILE A 310 -12.85 -4.37 30.82
N GLY A 311 -12.66 -4.29 32.13
CA GLY A 311 -11.51 -4.87 32.83
C GLY A 311 -11.46 -6.39 32.72
N ALA A 312 -10.30 -7.00 33.01
CA ALA A 312 -10.10 -8.43 32.85
C ALA A 312 -11.07 -9.30 33.67
N ASP A 313 -11.51 -8.80 34.84
CA ASP A 313 -12.44 -9.47 35.74
C ASP A 313 -13.87 -8.92 35.66
N GLU A 314 -14.13 -8.00 34.70
CA GLU A 314 -15.42 -7.37 34.49
C GLU A 314 -16.19 -8.02 33.33
N THR A 315 -17.50 -7.84 33.34
CA THR A 315 -18.42 -8.27 32.29
C THR A 315 -19.39 -7.14 31.95
N TYR A 316 -20.22 -7.32 30.93
CA TYR A 316 -21.29 -6.35 30.62
C TYR A 316 -22.24 -6.09 31.81
N ARG A 317 -22.25 -6.94 32.86
CA ARG A 317 -23.09 -6.79 34.06
C ARG A 317 -22.54 -5.79 35.06
N ASP A 318 -21.27 -5.45 34.90
CA ASP A 318 -20.57 -4.51 35.78
C ASP A 318 -20.63 -3.09 35.21
N LEU A 319 -21.21 -2.92 34.01
CA LEU A 319 -21.46 -1.61 33.43
C LEU A 319 -22.51 -0.84 34.27
N PRO A 320 -22.34 0.48 34.47
CA PRO A 320 -23.32 1.28 35.15
C PRO A 320 -24.67 1.29 34.42
N ALA A 321 -25.77 1.31 35.14
CA ALA A 321 -27.07 1.51 34.54
C ALA A 321 -27.14 2.88 33.87
N VAL A 322 -27.78 2.96 32.69
CA VAL A 322 -27.85 4.23 31.93
C VAL A 322 -28.36 5.39 32.76
N GLY A 323 -29.31 5.13 33.66
CA GLY A 323 -29.85 6.15 34.57
C GLY A 323 -28.92 6.61 35.71
N GLU A 324 -27.78 5.90 35.90
CA GLU A 324 -26.74 6.27 36.86
C GLU A 324 -25.64 7.15 36.26
N VAL A 325 -25.64 7.28 34.94
CA VAL A 325 -24.65 8.07 34.17
C VAL A 325 -25.19 9.47 33.94
N ASP A 326 -24.46 10.47 34.41
CA ASP A 326 -24.72 11.86 34.09
C ASP A 326 -24.14 12.23 32.73
N ALA A 327 -24.93 11.95 31.66
CA ALA A 327 -24.52 12.16 30.27
C ALA A 327 -24.24 13.65 29.97
N ASP A 328 -24.98 14.56 30.61
CA ASP A 328 -24.77 16.00 30.41
C ASP A 328 -23.42 16.44 30.97
N LYS A 329 -23.03 15.93 32.13
CA LYS A 329 -21.70 16.17 32.70
C LYS A 329 -20.59 15.57 31.86
N LEU A 330 -20.77 14.38 31.30
CA LEU A 330 -19.80 13.78 30.37
C LEU A 330 -19.66 14.63 29.10
N ALA A 331 -20.73 15.23 28.62
CA ALA A 331 -20.73 16.07 27.42
C ALA A 331 -20.00 17.42 27.63
N GLU A 332 -19.76 17.84 28.84
CA GLU A 332 -18.99 19.06 29.14
C GLU A 332 -17.49 18.93 28.88
N ARG A 333 -16.99 17.70 28.72
CA ARG A 333 -15.56 17.45 28.47
C ARG A 333 -15.13 18.00 27.10
N GLY A 334 -14.14 18.91 27.12
CA GLY A 334 -13.42 19.33 25.93
C GLY A 334 -12.18 18.45 25.69
N TYR A 335 -11.94 18.04 24.46
CA TYR A 335 -10.82 17.14 24.09
C TYR A 335 -9.57 17.85 23.55
N GLY A 336 -9.65 19.19 23.33
CA GLY A 336 -8.49 19.98 22.91
C GLY A 336 -7.93 19.64 21.50
N TYR A 337 -8.67 18.98 20.64
CA TYR A 337 -8.21 18.52 19.32
C TYR A 337 -7.74 19.65 18.41
N VAL A 338 -8.36 20.85 18.51
CA VAL A 338 -7.94 22.03 17.73
C VAL A 338 -6.48 22.40 18.02
N ARG A 339 -6.05 22.27 19.29
CA ARG A 339 -4.65 22.56 19.64
C ARG A 339 -3.69 21.52 19.07
N LEU A 340 -4.04 20.24 19.11
CA LEU A 340 -3.24 19.17 18.53
C LEU A 340 -3.07 19.36 17.03
N ASP A 341 -4.17 19.65 16.33
CA ASP A 341 -4.16 19.88 14.89
C ASP A 341 -3.28 21.08 14.53
N GLN A 342 -3.39 22.19 15.28
CA GLN A 342 -2.55 23.37 15.09
C GLN A 342 -1.06 23.07 15.33
N LEU A 343 -0.71 22.29 16.35
CA LEU A 343 0.66 21.87 16.63
C LEU A 343 1.24 21.03 15.49
N ALA A 344 0.45 20.14 14.91
CA ALA A 344 0.88 19.37 13.73
C ALA A 344 1.21 20.29 12.54
N VAL A 345 0.36 21.27 12.26
CA VAL A 345 0.62 22.28 11.21
C VAL A 345 1.91 23.08 11.50
N GLU A 346 2.14 23.50 12.74
CA GLU A 346 3.34 24.23 13.14
C GLU A 346 4.62 23.40 12.92
N HIS A 347 4.59 22.10 13.22
CA HIS A 347 5.70 21.18 12.96
C HIS A 347 5.93 20.96 11.45
N ILE A 348 4.86 20.73 10.68
CA ILE A 348 4.94 20.56 9.22
C ILE A 348 5.59 21.80 8.57
N LEU A 349 5.17 22.99 8.98
CA LEU A 349 5.70 24.25 8.44
C LEU A 349 7.10 24.63 8.97
N GLY A 350 7.64 23.88 9.92
CA GLY A 350 8.92 24.21 10.54
C GLY A 350 8.92 25.44 11.43
N ALA A 351 7.77 25.79 11.98
CA ALA A 351 7.62 26.87 12.97
C ALA A 351 8.03 26.40 14.38
N ARG A 352 8.23 25.10 14.53
CA ARG A 352 8.73 24.40 15.73
C ARG A 352 9.87 23.47 15.41
#